data_d6f869cb2022c569ff6b6826a07355cf
#
_entry.id   d6f869cb2022c569ff6b6826a07355cf
#
_cell.length_a   1.000
_cell.length_b   1.000
_cell.length_c   1.000
_cell.angle_alpha   90.00
_cell.angle_beta   90.00
_cell.angle_gamma   90.00
#
_symmetry.space_group_name_H-M   'P 1'
#
loop_
_entity.id
_entity.type
_entity.pdbx_description
1 polymer ?
#
loop_
_entity_poly.entity_id
_entity_poly.type
_entity_poly.pdbx_seq_one_letter_code
_entity_poly.pdbx_strand_id
1 'polypeptide(L)'
;MGASPGTVKTKQGVSIIACTKRQHYIHNLFKNYSRQKHSRKEMIVIVNNDNIPLAPYQSLAKKLRNVHVFRLPERTSLGACLNYAIKKTKYSYIAKFDDDDYYAPYYLTESLQTFKRTNADVIGKRAHYLYLKGPRKLLLRFPQDEHRSVTLLPGATLVFKRHVSSHVQFPNRSVGEDDLFCIRSKRKGYKVYSGGRHNFVAIRRKNSSGHTWIISDRELLSQSKKIRTTKHYKRYVQKKPKGQF
;
A
#
# COMPACT_ATOMS: atom_id res chain seq x y z
N MET A 1 -40.00 -12.06 -10.55
CA MET A 1 -39.37 -12.31 -9.25
C MET A 1 -37.85 -12.21 -9.45
N GLY A 2 -37.23 -11.08 -9.14
CA GLY A 2 -35.79 -10.85 -9.32
C GLY A 2 -35.03 -11.36 -8.10
N ALA A 3 -34.16 -12.33 -8.31
CA ALA A 3 -33.26 -12.81 -7.26
C ALA A 3 -32.28 -11.68 -6.84
N SER A 4 -32.36 -11.26 -5.60
CA SER A 4 -31.37 -10.35 -4.98
C SER A 4 -29.98 -10.98 -5.09
N PRO A 5 -28.93 -10.25 -5.54
CA PRO A 5 -27.58 -10.77 -5.57
C PRO A 5 -27.13 -11.08 -4.14
N GLY A 6 -26.89 -12.35 -3.86
CA GLY A 6 -26.47 -12.85 -2.56
C GLY A 6 -25.23 -12.07 -2.08
N THR A 7 -25.32 -11.44 -0.93
CA THR A 7 -24.22 -10.78 -0.24
C THR A 7 -23.17 -11.84 0.12
N VAL A 8 -22.08 -11.89 -0.65
CA VAL A 8 -20.92 -12.72 -0.32
C VAL A 8 -20.39 -12.25 1.05
N LYS A 9 -20.63 -13.03 2.09
CA LYS A 9 -20.08 -12.75 3.45
C LYS A 9 -18.56 -12.74 3.35
N THR A 10 -17.96 -11.54 3.26
CA THR A 10 -16.51 -11.40 3.23
C THR A 10 -15.92 -11.75 4.59
N LYS A 11 -14.89 -12.59 4.60
CA LYS A 11 -14.20 -12.98 5.85
C LYS A 11 -13.44 -11.78 6.42
N GLN A 12 -13.51 -11.57 7.73
CA GLN A 12 -12.71 -10.54 8.40
C GLN A 12 -11.20 -10.81 8.20
N GLY A 13 -10.46 -9.81 7.77
CA GLY A 13 -9.02 -9.90 7.52
C GLY A 13 -8.57 -8.87 6.47
N VAL A 14 -7.30 -8.95 6.08
CA VAL A 14 -6.68 -8.02 5.13
C VAL A 14 -6.09 -8.78 3.94
N SER A 15 -6.51 -8.42 2.74
CA SER A 15 -5.89 -8.85 1.50
C SER A 15 -4.89 -7.79 1.05
N ILE A 16 -3.61 -8.14 1.05
CA ILE A 16 -2.56 -7.29 0.48
C ILE A 16 -2.56 -7.51 -1.03
N ILE A 17 -2.60 -6.45 -1.81
CA ILE A 17 -2.41 -6.48 -3.26
C ILE A 17 -1.10 -5.78 -3.59
N ALA A 18 -0.29 -6.37 -4.47
CA ALA A 18 0.98 -5.82 -4.91
C ALA A 18 1.20 -6.09 -6.39
N CYS A 19 1.60 -5.05 -7.12
CA CYS A 19 2.02 -5.17 -8.51
C CYS A 19 3.52 -4.88 -8.61
N THR A 20 4.25 -5.68 -9.37
CA THR A 20 5.67 -5.50 -9.56
C THR A 20 6.09 -5.82 -10.99
N LYS A 21 7.04 -5.04 -11.50
CA LYS A 21 7.77 -5.28 -12.74
C LYS A 21 9.29 -5.26 -12.52
N ARG A 22 9.72 -5.52 -11.28
CA ARG A 22 11.12 -5.37 -10.84
C ARG A 22 11.55 -6.56 -9.99
N GLN A 23 12.21 -7.54 -10.59
CA GLN A 23 12.59 -8.79 -9.92
C GLN A 23 13.47 -8.57 -8.67
N HIS A 24 14.35 -7.57 -8.67
CA HIS A 24 15.27 -7.32 -7.56
C HIS A 24 14.58 -6.89 -6.25
N TYR A 25 13.28 -6.54 -6.27
CA TYR A 25 12.49 -6.24 -5.06
C TYR A 25 11.70 -7.41 -4.51
N ILE A 26 11.76 -8.58 -5.14
CA ILE A 26 11.00 -9.76 -4.71
C ILE A 26 11.16 -10.04 -3.20
N HIS A 27 12.40 -10.07 -2.70
CA HIS A 27 12.65 -10.35 -1.29
C HIS A 27 12.10 -9.26 -0.36
N ASN A 28 12.12 -7.98 -0.77
CA ASN A 28 11.55 -6.90 0.02
C ASN A 28 10.03 -7.05 0.13
N LEU A 29 9.36 -7.32 -0.98
CA LEU A 29 7.90 -7.51 -1.02
C LEU A 29 7.46 -8.66 -0.10
N PHE A 30 8.08 -9.83 -0.23
CA PHE A 30 7.74 -11.00 0.60
C PHE A 30 8.10 -10.82 2.08
N LYS A 31 9.21 -10.12 2.40
CA LYS A 31 9.56 -9.72 3.78
C LYS A 31 8.56 -8.73 4.35
N ASN A 32 8.01 -7.81 3.57
CA ASN A 32 6.97 -6.88 4.01
C ASN A 32 5.69 -7.62 4.42
N TYR A 33 5.30 -8.66 3.67
CA TYR A 33 4.18 -9.53 4.00
C TYR A 33 4.45 -10.35 5.27
N SER A 34 5.56 -11.09 5.31
CA SER A 34 5.85 -12.04 6.40
C SER A 34 5.96 -11.35 7.76
N ARG A 35 6.51 -10.14 7.81
CA ARG A 35 6.67 -9.40 9.08
C ARG A 35 5.39 -8.83 9.67
N GLN A 36 4.27 -8.76 8.92
CA GLN A 36 3.03 -8.21 9.44
C GLN A 36 2.49 -9.02 10.62
N LYS A 37 2.31 -8.37 11.78
CA LYS A 37 1.78 -8.96 13.03
C LYS A 37 0.25 -9.04 13.05
N HIS A 38 -0.34 -9.35 11.90
CA HIS A 38 -1.77 -9.62 11.73
C HIS A 38 -1.94 -10.99 11.11
N SER A 39 -2.65 -11.90 11.78
CA SER A 39 -2.73 -13.32 11.37
C SER A 39 -3.67 -13.56 10.19
N ARG A 40 -4.82 -12.89 10.17
CA ARG A 40 -5.84 -13.05 9.12
C ARG A 40 -5.49 -12.20 7.89
N LYS A 41 -4.46 -12.61 7.17
CA LYS A 41 -3.98 -11.93 5.96
C LYS A 41 -3.72 -12.88 4.80
N GLU A 42 -3.76 -12.33 3.61
CA GLU A 42 -3.26 -12.94 2.37
C GLU A 42 -2.50 -11.92 1.54
N MET A 43 -1.80 -12.37 0.51
CA MET A 43 -1.16 -11.49 -0.47
C MET A 43 -1.41 -11.99 -1.88
N ILE A 44 -1.88 -11.09 -2.74
CA ILE A 44 -2.03 -11.29 -4.19
C ILE A 44 -0.93 -10.49 -4.88
N VAL A 45 0.00 -11.17 -5.52
CA VAL A 45 1.11 -10.55 -6.26
C VAL A 45 0.84 -10.64 -7.75
N ILE A 46 0.87 -9.51 -8.42
CA ILE A 46 0.82 -9.41 -9.88
C ILE A 46 2.23 -9.11 -10.40
N VAL A 47 2.80 -10.04 -11.14
CA VAL A 47 4.04 -9.82 -11.90
C VAL A 47 3.65 -9.26 -13.26
N ASN A 48 3.81 -7.95 -13.42
CA ASN A 48 3.42 -7.20 -14.61
C ASN A 48 4.65 -6.94 -15.50
N ASN A 49 5.22 -8.03 -15.97
CA ASN A 49 6.36 -7.99 -16.88
C ASN A 49 6.49 -9.35 -17.57
N ASP A 50 6.66 -9.34 -18.90
CA ASP A 50 6.67 -10.56 -19.70
C ASP A 50 7.99 -11.34 -19.56
N ASN A 51 9.09 -10.65 -19.27
CA ASN A 51 10.44 -11.19 -19.20
C ASN A 51 10.85 -11.69 -17.79
N ILE A 52 10.09 -11.36 -16.74
CA ILE A 52 10.43 -11.80 -15.38
C ILE A 52 9.96 -13.24 -15.18
N PRO A 53 10.84 -14.18 -14.79
CA PRO A 53 10.43 -15.55 -14.49
C PRO A 53 9.52 -15.60 -13.25
N LEU A 54 8.41 -16.35 -13.32
CA LEU A 54 7.49 -16.53 -12.19
C LEU A 54 8.03 -17.49 -11.12
N ALA A 55 8.90 -18.42 -11.49
CA ALA A 55 9.39 -19.48 -10.60
C ALA A 55 9.97 -18.95 -9.27
N PRO A 56 10.80 -17.88 -9.23
CA PRO A 56 11.27 -17.33 -7.96
C PRO A 56 10.15 -16.80 -7.06
N TYR A 57 9.12 -16.16 -7.64
CA TYR A 57 7.95 -15.67 -6.90
C TYR A 57 7.11 -16.81 -6.35
N GLN A 58 6.86 -17.84 -7.16
CA GLN A 58 6.11 -19.03 -6.76
C GLN A 58 6.85 -19.82 -5.66
N SER A 59 8.17 -19.96 -5.75
CA SER A 59 9.00 -20.59 -4.72
C SER A 59 8.90 -19.87 -3.37
N LEU A 60 8.95 -18.55 -3.36
CA LEU A 60 8.77 -17.76 -2.13
C LEU A 60 7.33 -17.85 -1.61
N ALA A 61 6.35 -17.83 -2.50
CA ALA A 61 4.94 -17.96 -2.13
C ALA A 61 4.63 -19.28 -1.45
N LYS A 62 5.19 -20.40 -1.94
CA LYS A 62 5.04 -21.73 -1.32
C LYS A 62 5.55 -21.81 0.12
N LYS A 63 6.52 -20.95 0.50
CA LYS A 63 7.06 -20.88 1.87
C LYS A 63 6.20 -20.05 2.83
N LEU A 64 5.16 -19.39 2.34
CA LEU A 64 4.30 -18.49 3.11
C LEU A 64 2.84 -18.90 2.97
N ARG A 65 2.07 -18.74 4.05
CA ARG A 65 0.62 -19.01 4.01
C ARG A 65 -0.12 -17.92 3.24
N ASN A 66 -1.09 -18.33 2.40
CA ASN A 66 -2.03 -17.43 1.72
C ASN A 66 -1.34 -16.38 0.82
N VAL A 67 -0.33 -16.78 0.04
CA VAL A 67 0.29 -15.94 -0.97
C VAL A 67 0.03 -16.53 -2.34
N HIS A 68 -0.51 -15.73 -3.25
CA HIS A 68 -0.85 -16.12 -4.61
C HIS A 68 -0.16 -15.19 -5.60
N VAL A 69 0.40 -15.78 -6.66
CA VAL A 69 1.17 -15.05 -7.69
C VAL A 69 0.50 -15.25 -9.04
N PHE A 70 0.29 -14.15 -9.75
CA PHE A 70 -0.30 -14.12 -11.09
C PHE A 70 0.60 -13.31 -12.02
N ARG A 71 0.57 -13.62 -13.30
CA ARG A 71 1.19 -12.78 -14.34
C ARG A 71 0.11 -12.02 -15.10
N LEU A 72 0.40 -10.77 -15.43
CA LEU A 72 -0.31 -9.99 -16.43
C LEU A 72 0.71 -9.43 -17.43
N PRO A 73 0.32 -9.25 -18.70
CA PRO A 73 1.18 -8.68 -19.72
C PRO A 73 1.73 -7.31 -19.30
N GLU A 74 2.97 -7.00 -19.69
CA GLU A 74 3.65 -5.74 -19.31
C GLU A 74 2.87 -4.49 -19.78
N ARG A 75 2.15 -4.58 -20.89
CA ARG A 75 1.27 -3.52 -21.40
C ARG A 75 0.06 -3.20 -20.54
N THR A 76 -0.27 -4.07 -19.55
CA THR A 76 -1.39 -3.84 -18.63
C THR A 76 -1.04 -2.71 -17.68
N SER A 77 -1.90 -1.69 -17.57
CA SER A 77 -1.66 -0.56 -16.66
C SER A 77 -1.66 -0.99 -15.19
N LEU A 78 -1.00 -0.20 -14.32
CA LEU A 78 -1.00 -0.46 -12.88
C LEU A 78 -2.42 -0.52 -12.31
N GLY A 79 -3.30 0.41 -12.70
CA GLY A 79 -4.69 0.41 -12.24
C GLY A 79 -5.45 -0.85 -12.66
N ALA A 80 -5.26 -1.34 -13.89
CA ALA A 80 -5.85 -2.60 -14.34
C ALA A 80 -5.29 -3.81 -13.57
N CYS A 81 -3.99 -3.84 -13.29
CA CYS A 81 -3.36 -4.86 -12.46
C CYS A 81 -3.92 -4.88 -11.04
N LEU A 82 -4.12 -3.71 -10.43
CA LEU A 82 -4.71 -3.58 -9.10
C LEU A 82 -6.15 -4.08 -9.08
N ASN A 83 -6.97 -3.71 -10.07
CA ASN A 83 -8.34 -4.19 -10.19
C ASN A 83 -8.42 -5.71 -10.38
N TYR A 84 -7.51 -6.28 -11.16
CA TYR A 84 -7.40 -7.73 -11.29
C TYR A 84 -7.04 -8.39 -9.95
N ALA A 85 -6.05 -7.85 -9.23
CA ALA A 85 -5.67 -8.35 -7.91
C ALA A 85 -6.84 -8.31 -6.92
N ILE A 86 -7.63 -7.22 -6.90
CA ILE A 86 -8.81 -7.05 -6.05
C ILE A 86 -9.83 -8.18 -6.29
N LYS A 87 -10.09 -8.57 -7.55
CA LYS A 87 -11.00 -9.67 -7.89
C LYS A 87 -10.56 -11.02 -7.31
N LYS A 88 -9.26 -11.20 -7.01
CA LYS A 88 -8.69 -12.43 -6.42
C LYS A 88 -8.66 -12.40 -4.88
N THR A 89 -9.02 -11.28 -4.24
CA THR A 89 -8.98 -11.15 -2.78
C THR A 89 -10.22 -11.75 -2.11
N LYS A 90 -10.08 -12.16 -0.82
CA LYS A 90 -11.19 -12.77 -0.05
C LYS A 90 -11.55 -12.03 1.25
N TYR A 91 -10.70 -11.12 1.73
CA TYR A 91 -10.92 -10.44 3.00
C TYR A 91 -11.63 -9.10 2.87
N SER A 92 -12.18 -8.60 3.98
CA SER A 92 -12.99 -7.38 4.07
C SER A 92 -12.21 -6.08 3.86
N TYR A 93 -10.89 -6.12 4.06
CA TYR A 93 -10.01 -4.97 3.85
C TYR A 93 -8.98 -5.29 2.80
N ILE A 94 -8.64 -4.31 1.98
CA ILE A 94 -7.63 -4.41 0.92
C ILE A 94 -6.54 -3.39 1.22
N ALA A 95 -5.27 -3.82 1.22
CA ALA A 95 -4.10 -2.97 1.42
C ALA A 95 -3.19 -3.03 0.18
N LYS A 96 -2.89 -1.89 -0.45
CA LYS A 96 -1.91 -1.81 -1.53
C LYS A 96 -0.51 -1.71 -0.94
N PHE A 97 0.38 -2.62 -1.35
CA PHE A 97 1.81 -2.58 -1.02
C PHE A 97 2.63 -2.36 -2.28
N ASP A 98 3.58 -1.42 -2.21
CA ASP A 98 4.59 -1.25 -3.25
C ASP A 98 5.81 -2.13 -2.93
N ASP A 99 6.48 -2.61 -3.98
CA ASP A 99 7.56 -3.60 -3.86
C ASP A 99 8.85 -3.03 -3.26
N ASP A 100 9.09 -1.71 -3.37
CA ASP A 100 10.33 -1.02 -2.98
C ASP A 100 10.25 -0.27 -1.64
N ASP A 101 9.07 -0.17 -1.02
CA ASP A 101 8.85 0.53 0.24
C ASP A 101 9.02 -0.37 1.48
N TYR A 102 8.97 0.22 2.67
CA TYR A 102 9.06 -0.49 3.93
C TYR A 102 7.76 -0.39 4.73
N TYR A 103 7.14 -1.54 4.98
CA TYR A 103 5.96 -1.71 5.84
C TYR A 103 6.38 -2.39 7.13
N ALA A 104 6.29 -1.69 8.26
CA ALA A 104 6.69 -2.19 9.57
C ALA A 104 5.72 -3.27 10.10
N PRO A 105 6.09 -4.04 11.13
CA PRO A 105 5.30 -5.18 11.61
C PRO A 105 3.85 -4.85 11.99
N TYR A 106 3.57 -3.64 12.42
CA TYR A 106 2.25 -3.22 12.89
C TYR A 106 1.46 -2.37 11.89
N TYR A 107 1.91 -2.28 10.62
CA TYR A 107 1.24 -1.46 9.61
C TYR A 107 -0.24 -1.85 9.42
N LEU A 108 -0.54 -3.13 9.22
CA LEU A 108 -1.92 -3.60 9.05
C LEU A 108 -2.74 -3.47 10.32
N THR A 109 -2.15 -3.77 11.47
CA THR A 109 -2.77 -3.66 12.78
C THR A 109 -3.21 -2.23 13.10
N GLU A 110 -2.30 -1.25 12.89
CA GLU A 110 -2.60 0.18 13.05
C GLU A 110 -3.68 0.64 12.06
N SER A 111 -3.64 0.15 10.81
CA SER A 111 -4.64 0.45 9.80
C SER A 111 -6.04 -0.01 10.24
N LEU A 112 -6.17 -1.23 10.73
CA LEU A 112 -7.46 -1.75 11.22
C LEU A 112 -7.97 -0.97 12.44
N GLN A 113 -7.08 -0.55 13.36
CA GLN A 113 -7.46 0.33 14.48
C GLN A 113 -7.95 1.69 13.98
N THR A 114 -7.33 2.23 12.93
CA THR A 114 -7.76 3.48 12.32
C THR A 114 -9.18 3.36 11.77
N PHE A 115 -9.53 2.26 11.08
CA PHE A 115 -10.91 2.02 10.62
C PHE A 115 -11.91 1.99 11.79
N LYS A 116 -11.59 1.23 12.85
CA LYS A 116 -12.47 1.12 14.04
C LYS A 116 -12.72 2.48 14.68
N ARG A 117 -11.67 3.30 14.83
CA ARG A 117 -11.74 4.60 15.50
C ARG A 117 -12.45 5.67 14.68
N THR A 118 -12.29 5.65 13.35
CA THR A 118 -12.72 6.76 12.50
C THR A 118 -13.96 6.46 11.66
N ASN A 119 -14.34 5.19 11.57
CA ASN A 119 -15.34 4.70 10.64
C ASN A 119 -15.09 5.15 9.18
N ALA A 120 -13.83 5.36 8.79
CA ALA A 120 -13.45 5.69 7.43
C ALA A 120 -13.68 4.49 6.49
N ASP A 121 -13.73 4.75 5.18
CA ASP A 121 -13.86 3.72 4.14
C ASP A 121 -12.57 3.49 3.38
N VAL A 122 -11.78 4.55 3.21
CA VAL A 122 -10.45 4.56 2.63
C VAL A 122 -9.51 5.25 3.61
N ILE A 123 -8.42 4.61 3.94
CA ILE A 123 -7.37 5.20 4.79
C ILE A 123 -6.01 5.08 4.12
N GLY A 124 -5.08 5.88 4.58
CA GLY A 124 -3.68 5.84 4.21
C GLY A 124 -2.86 6.73 5.12
N LYS A 125 -1.68 7.11 4.66
CA LYS A 125 -0.77 7.98 5.42
C LYS A 125 -0.37 9.17 4.56
N ARG A 126 -1.19 10.23 4.56
CA ARG A 126 -0.79 11.49 3.90
C ARG A 126 0.46 12.04 4.57
N ALA A 127 0.46 12.13 5.91
CA ALA A 127 1.66 12.29 6.70
C ALA A 127 2.43 10.97 6.76
N HIS A 128 3.61 10.89 6.15
CA HIS A 128 4.43 9.68 6.12
C HIS A 128 5.92 9.98 6.11
N TYR A 129 6.68 9.03 6.60
CA TYR A 129 8.14 9.08 6.50
C TYR A 129 8.60 8.73 5.08
N LEU A 130 9.66 9.43 4.64
CA LEU A 130 10.36 9.20 3.40
C LEU A 130 11.86 9.10 3.71
N TYR A 131 12.52 8.09 3.15
CA TYR A 131 13.94 7.87 3.35
C TYR A 131 14.73 7.99 2.05
N LEU A 132 15.59 9.00 1.97
CA LEU A 132 16.53 9.18 0.87
C LEU A 132 17.75 8.30 1.09
N LYS A 133 17.91 7.23 0.29
CA LYS A 133 19.00 6.24 0.44
C LYS A 133 20.38 6.83 0.24
N GLY A 134 20.57 7.69 -0.75
CA GLY A 134 21.85 8.32 -1.05
C GLY A 134 22.39 9.10 0.15
N PRO A 135 21.75 10.22 0.56
CA PRO A 135 22.20 11.03 1.68
C PRO A 135 21.83 10.47 3.06
N ARG A 136 21.17 9.30 3.13
CA ARG A 136 20.70 8.63 4.37
C ARG A 136 19.83 9.52 5.25
N LYS A 137 18.99 10.36 4.62
CA LYS A 137 18.12 11.31 5.33
C LYS A 137 16.71 10.74 5.50
N LEU A 138 16.23 10.74 6.74
CA LEU A 138 14.83 10.48 7.07
C LEU A 138 14.07 11.79 7.10
N LEU A 139 13.03 11.88 6.31
CA LEU A 139 12.16 13.04 6.16
C LEU A 139 10.74 12.69 6.60
N LEU A 140 9.94 13.71 6.90
CA LEU A 140 8.50 13.60 7.12
C LEU A 140 7.78 14.53 6.14
N ARG A 141 6.94 13.94 5.29
CA ARG A 141 6.08 14.68 4.36
C ARG A 141 4.74 15.00 4.98
N PHE A 142 4.19 16.17 4.66
CA PHE A 142 2.86 16.64 5.05
C PHE A 142 2.55 16.40 6.55
N PRO A 143 3.38 16.86 7.49
CA PRO A 143 3.23 16.56 8.93
C PRO A 143 1.90 17.03 9.52
N GLN A 144 1.27 18.04 8.93
CA GLN A 144 -0.04 18.58 9.34
C GLN A 144 -1.23 17.71 8.92
N ASP A 145 -1.01 16.73 8.02
CA ASP A 145 -2.08 15.89 7.48
C ASP A 145 -2.21 14.55 8.23
N GLU A 146 -1.72 14.47 9.46
CA GLU A 146 -1.89 13.31 10.32
C GLU A 146 -3.24 13.34 11.05
N HIS A 147 -3.88 12.18 11.17
CA HIS A 147 -5.14 12.01 11.91
C HIS A 147 -6.29 12.93 11.49
N ARG A 148 -6.50 13.11 10.19
CA ARG A 148 -7.57 13.97 9.65
C ARG A 148 -8.17 13.44 8.33
N SER A 149 -9.35 13.96 7.99
CA SER A 149 -9.92 13.75 6.66
C SER A 149 -9.08 14.46 5.61
N VAL A 150 -8.83 13.80 4.48
CA VAL A 150 -8.02 14.31 3.37
C VAL A 150 -8.70 14.00 2.03
N THR A 151 -8.22 14.59 0.95
CA THR A 151 -8.70 14.28 -0.40
C THR A 151 -7.82 13.24 -1.09
N LEU A 152 -6.51 13.28 -0.86
CA LEU A 152 -5.53 12.43 -1.52
C LEU A 152 -4.69 11.66 -0.49
N LEU A 153 -4.34 10.44 -0.86
CA LEU A 153 -3.46 9.57 -0.10
C LEU A 153 -2.41 8.97 -1.04
N PRO A 154 -1.14 8.89 -0.63
CA PRO A 154 -0.12 8.19 -1.43
C PRO A 154 -0.53 6.74 -1.69
N GLY A 155 -0.45 6.30 -2.93
CA GLY A 155 -0.87 4.98 -3.38
C GLY A 155 -0.24 3.84 -2.59
N ALA A 156 1.06 3.94 -2.26
CA ALA A 156 1.77 2.98 -1.42
C ALA A 156 1.17 2.79 -0.02
N THR A 157 0.31 3.70 0.43
CA THR A 157 -0.26 3.65 1.79
C THR A 157 -1.75 3.33 1.83
N LEU A 158 -2.37 3.06 0.67
CA LEU A 158 -3.81 2.84 0.58
C LEU A 158 -4.22 1.54 1.26
N VAL A 159 -5.18 1.67 2.17
CA VAL A 159 -5.97 0.57 2.71
C VAL A 159 -7.45 0.97 2.66
N PHE A 160 -8.33 0.08 2.20
CA PHE A 160 -9.74 0.40 2.05
C PHE A 160 -10.64 -0.80 2.34
N LYS A 161 -11.88 -0.52 2.72
CA LYS A 161 -12.91 -1.53 2.85
C LYS A 161 -13.27 -2.09 1.48
N ARG A 162 -13.37 -3.42 1.35
CA ARG A 162 -13.59 -4.10 0.08
C ARG A 162 -14.82 -3.59 -0.69
N HIS A 163 -15.91 -3.21 0.01
CA HIS A 163 -17.11 -2.70 -0.64
C HIS A 163 -16.87 -1.42 -1.44
N VAL A 164 -15.84 -0.63 -1.12
CA VAL A 164 -15.46 0.55 -1.92
C VAL A 164 -15.13 0.14 -3.35
N SER A 165 -14.44 -0.98 -3.53
CA SER A 165 -14.03 -1.46 -4.86
C SER A 165 -15.17 -1.96 -5.73
N SER A 166 -16.36 -2.19 -5.17
CA SER A 166 -17.57 -2.51 -5.95
C SER A 166 -18.13 -1.29 -6.68
N HIS A 167 -17.84 -0.09 -6.20
CA HIS A 167 -18.35 1.17 -6.75
C HIS A 167 -17.24 2.07 -7.34
N VAL A 168 -16.00 1.89 -6.88
CA VAL A 168 -14.85 2.69 -7.32
C VAL A 168 -13.71 1.78 -7.70
N GLN A 169 -13.34 1.80 -8.98
CA GLN A 169 -12.18 1.08 -9.49
C GLN A 169 -11.01 2.03 -9.73
N PHE A 170 -9.79 1.49 -9.67
CA PHE A 170 -8.61 2.19 -10.14
C PHE A 170 -8.76 2.48 -11.65
N PRO A 171 -8.43 3.68 -12.12
CA PRO A 171 -8.49 3.99 -13.54
C PRO A 171 -7.45 3.18 -14.33
N ASN A 172 -7.70 2.93 -15.60
CA ASN A 172 -6.80 2.19 -16.50
C ASN A 172 -5.59 3.06 -16.89
N ARG A 173 -4.70 3.34 -15.92
CA ARG A 173 -3.45 4.11 -16.08
C ARG A 173 -2.40 3.65 -15.08
N SER A 174 -1.14 4.02 -15.30
CA SER A 174 0.00 3.66 -14.43
C SER A 174 0.54 4.82 -13.61
N VAL A 175 0.01 6.04 -13.77
CA VAL A 175 0.36 7.24 -13.00
C VAL A 175 -0.92 7.98 -12.61
N GLY A 176 -1.04 8.36 -11.33
CA GLY A 176 -2.22 9.04 -10.80
C GLY A 176 -3.46 8.15 -10.69
N GLU A 177 -3.29 6.82 -10.72
CA GLU A 177 -4.36 5.86 -10.49
C GLU A 177 -4.88 5.93 -9.06
N ASP A 178 -4.00 6.17 -8.11
CA ASP A 178 -4.28 6.33 -6.69
C ASP A 178 -4.98 7.66 -6.36
N ASP A 179 -4.54 8.76 -6.95
CA ASP A 179 -5.19 10.07 -6.80
C ASP A 179 -6.64 10.01 -7.29
N LEU A 180 -6.87 9.48 -8.50
CA LEU A 180 -8.22 9.34 -9.03
C LEU A 180 -9.09 8.35 -8.24
N PHE A 181 -8.50 7.28 -7.69
CA PHE A 181 -9.22 6.39 -6.80
C PHE A 181 -9.69 7.14 -5.55
N CYS A 182 -8.85 7.95 -4.92
CA CYS A 182 -9.20 8.76 -3.76
C CYS A 182 -10.30 9.79 -4.09
N ILE A 183 -10.13 10.54 -5.20
CA ILE A 183 -11.10 11.56 -5.65
C ILE A 183 -12.46 10.93 -5.94
N ARG A 184 -12.49 9.83 -6.68
CA ARG A 184 -13.72 9.09 -7.01
C ARG A 184 -14.40 8.52 -5.77
N SER A 185 -13.61 7.98 -4.81
CA SER A 185 -14.12 7.50 -3.53
C SER A 185 -14.82 8.62 -2.77
N LYS A 186 -14.20 9.78 -2.67
CA LYS A 186 -14.77 10.94 -1.99
C LYS A 186 -16.05 11.45 -2.68
N ARG A 187 -16.06 11.50 -4.02
CA ARG A 187 -17.26 11.87 -4.81
C ARG A 187 -18.43 10.89 -4.63
N LYS A 188 -18.16 9.63 -4.32
CA LYS A 188 -19.18 8.61 -3.98
C LYS A 188 -19.60 8.65 -2.50
N GLY A 189 -19.16 9.65 -1.73
CA GLY A 189 -19.53 9.82 -0.32
C GLY A 189 -18.68 9.00 0.65
N TYR A 190 -17.64 8.28 0.19
CA TYR A 190 -16.75 7.53 1.07
C TYR A 190 -15.83 8.46 1.86
N LYS A 191 -15.65 8.14 3.14
CA LYS A 191 -14.75 8.86 4.03
C LYS A 191 -13.31 8.48 3.77
N VAL A 192 -12.51 9.42 3.26
CA VAL A 192 -11.05 9.30 3.03
C VAL A 192 -10.30 9.94 4.19
N TYR A 193 -9.41 9.19 4.84
CA TYR A 193 -8.78 9.60 6.10
C TYR A 193 -7.29 9.27 6.15
N SER A 194 -6.49 10.22 6.60
CA SER A 194 -5.07 10.03 6.88
C SER A 194 -4.87 9.55 8.31
N GLY A 195 -4.30 8.37 8.47
CA GLY A 195 -3.91 7.82 9.78
C GLY A 195 -2.63 8.42 10.33
N GLY A 196 -2.02 7.73 11.32
CA GLY A 196 -0.74 8.13 11.90
C GLY A 196 0.45 7.90 10.95
N ARG A 197 1.50 8.71 11.10
CA ARG A 197 2.73 8.68 10.25
C ARG A 197 3.59 7.43 10.38
N HIS A 198 3.46 6.66 11.47
CA HIS A 198 4.33 5.54 11.79
C HIS A 198 4.03 4.28 10.97
N ASN A 199 4.89 3.29 11.07
CA ASN A 199 4.81 1.96 10.48
C ASN A 199 4.90 1.88 8.95
N PHE A 200 5.22 2.98 8.26
CA PHE A 200 5.49 3.03 6.84
C PHE A 200 6.65 3.99 6.52
N VAL A 201 7.46 3.65 5.53
CA VAL A 201 8.47 4.55 4.96
C VAL A 201 8.50 4.38 3.45
N ALA A 202 8.30 5.46 2.74
CA ALA A 202 8.61 5.51 1.31
C ALA A 202 10.14 5.55 1.13
N ILE A 203 10.69 4.61 0.37
CA ILE A 203 12.14 4.50 0.14
C ILE A 203 12.48 5.12 -1.22
N ARG A 204 13.32 6.16 -1.23
CA ARG A 204 13.71 6.83 -2.47
C ARG A 204 15.18 6.59 -2.79
N ARG A 205 15.43 6.21 -4.03
CA ARG A 205 16.77 6.15 -4.62
C ARG A 205 17.17 7.55 -5.11
N LYS A 206 18.46 7.76 -5.32
CA LYS A 206 19.00 9.05 -5.77
C LYS A 206 18.22 9.57 -6.99
N ASN A 207 17.71 10.79 -6.90
CA ASN A 207 16.95 11.47 -7.94
C ASN A 207 15.82 10.62 -8.55
N SER A 208 15.13 9.86 -7.72
CA SER A 208 14.01 8.98 -8.13
C SER A 208 14.34 7.93 -9.18
N SER A 209 15.62 7.54 -9.34
CA SER A 209 16.04 6.51 -10.30
C SER A 209 15.18 5.25 -10.21
N GLY A 210 14.51 4.88 -11.31
CA GLY A 210 13.63 3.71 -11.41
C GLY A 210 12.33 3.78 -10.59
N HIS A 211 11.90 4.97 -10.14
CA HIS A 211 10.56 5.20 -9.61
C HIS A 211 9.64 5.74 -10.71
N THR A 212 8.35 5.44 -10.61
CA THR A 212 7.33 5.95 -11.53
C THR A 212 7.11 7.45 -11.35
N TRP A 213 7.08 7.92 -10.11
CA TRP A 213 7.00 9.34 -9.78
C TRP A 213 8.42 9.93 -9.71
N ILE A 214 8.75 10.81 -10.65
CA ILE A 214 10.07 11.45 -10.76
C ILE A 214 10.05 12.79 -10.03
N ILE A 215 10.95 12.95 -9.07
CA ILE A 215 11.16 14.15 -8.28
C ILE A 215 12.61 14.18 -7.79
N SER A 216 13.24 15.34 -7.78
CA SER A 216 14.62 15.48 -7.32
C SER A 216 14.76 15.35 -5.79
N ASP A 217 15.93 14.89 -5.33
CA ASP A 217 16.22 14.86 -3.88
C ASP A 217 16.19 16.28 -3.28
N ARG A 218 16.60 17.30 -4.03
CA ARG A 218 16.57 18.70 -3.61
C ARG A 218 15.13 19.17 -3.33
N GLU A 219 14.23 18.88 -4.24
CA GLU A 219 12.81 19.22 -4.10
C GLU A 219 12.16 18.46 -2.94
N LEU A 220 12.44 17.17 -2.78
CA LEU A 220 11.96 16.40 -1.62
C LEU A 220 12.46 17.00 -0.30
N LEU A 221 13.71 17.46 -0.26
CA LEU A 221 14.29 18.11 0.92
C LEU A 221 13.63 19.46 1.24
N SER A 222 13.27 20.27 0.24
CA SER A 222 12.63 21.55 0.43
C SER A 222 11.17 21.41 0.88
N GLN A 223 10.45 20.39 0.38
CA GLN A 223 9.03 20.14 0.67
C GLN A 223 8.78 19.26 1.90
N SER A 224 9.81 18.84 2.65
CA SER A 224 9.65 17.88 3.74
C SER A 224 10.37 18.32 5.00
N LYS A 225 9.78 18.01 6.16
CA LYS A 225 10.44 18.22 7.45
C LYS A 225 11.60 17.22 7.61
N LYS A 226 12.82 17.72 7.77
CA LYS A 226 13.99 16.90 8.07
C LYS A 226 13.87 16.32 9.48
N ILE A 227 13.94 14.99 9.61
CA ILE A 227 13.87 14.31 10.91
C ILE A 227 15.27 13.96 11.38
N ARG A 228 16.03 13.20 10.57
CA ARG A 228 17.38 12.77 10.95
C ARG A 228 18.19 12.28 9.75
N THR A 229 19.52 12.35 9.88
CA THR A 229 20.44 11.56 9.05
C THR A 229 20.78 10.27 9.79
N THR A 230 20.49 9.11 9.20
CA THR A 230 20.66 7.81 9.86
C THR A 230 20.65 6.65 8.87
N LYS A 231 21.42 5.59 9.15
CA LYS A 231 21.29 4.27 8.49
C LYS A 231 20.14 3.43 9.09
N HIS A 232 19.68 3.76 10.30
CA HIS A 232 18.78 2.95 11.11
C HIS A 232 17.37 3.53 11.18
N TYR A 233 16.82 3.99 10.04
CA TYR A 233 15.52 4.66 9.98
C TYR A 233 14.36 3.82 10.56
N LYS A 234 14.42 2.49 10.47
CA LYS A 234 13.35 1.59 10.93
C LYS A 234 12.97 1.81 12.40
N ARG A 235 13.94 2.05 13.29
CA ARG A 235 13.68 2.27 14.72
C ARG A 235 12.88 3.54 15.02
N TYR A 236 12.97 4.54 14.13
CA TYR A 236 12.22 5.81 14.28
C TYR A 236 10.80 5.73 13.76
N VAL A 237 10.53 4.81 12.86
CA VAL A 237 9.23 4.72 12.20
C VAL A 237 8.37 3.59 12.75
N GLN A 238 8.95 2.57 13.37
CA GLN A 238 8.20 1.48 13.98
C GLN A 238 7.54 1.96 15.27
N LYS A 239 6.24 1.71 15.39
CA LYS A 239 5.48 2.00 16.60
C LYS A 239 4.45 0.89 16.83
N LYS A 240 4.51 0.25 18.00
CA LYS A 240 3.47 -0.67 18.42
C LYS A 240 2.21 0.13 18.75
N PRO A 241 1.05 -0.21 18.18
CA PRO A 241 -0.20 0.44 18.55
C PRO A 241 -0.52 0.22 20.03
N LYS A 242 -1.13 1.23 20.68
CA LYS A 242 -1.65 1.10 22.06
C LYS A 242 -2.97 0.34 22.03
N GLY A 243 -3.21 -0.52 23.03
CA GLY A 243 -4.43 -1.31 23.20
C GLY A 243 -4.34 -2.74 22.65
N GLN A 244 -5.10 -3.67 23.26
CA GLN A 244 -5.27 -5.06 22.80
C GLN A 244 -6.21 -5.11 21.59
N PHE A 245 -6.04 -6.13 20.74
CA PHE A 245 -6.86 -6.46 19.56
C PHE A 245 -7.94 -7.46 19.93
#